data_c6de1935cc6a009bf13c118037ef3465
#
_entry.id   c6de1935cc6a009bf13c118037ef3465
#
_cell.length_a   1.000
_cell.length_b   1.000
_cell.length_c   1.000
_cell.angle_alpha   90.00
_cell.angle_beta   90.00
_cell.angle_gamma   90.00
#
_symmetry.space_group_name_H-M   'P 1'
#
loop_
_entity.id
_entity.type
_entity.pdbx_description
1 polymer ?
#
loop_
_entity_poly.entity_id
_entity_poly.type
_entity_poly.pdbx_seq_one_letter_code
_entity_poly.pdbx_strand_id
1 'polypeptide(L)'
;MWIKELELKHYRNYDHLLASFSSGLNVFIGNNAQGKTNFLEAIYFLSLTRSHRTRADKELIHFDHSTVSLTGKIQRISGTVDLEINLSDKGRVTKINALKQAKLSDYIGTIMVVLFAPEDLQLVKGAPSLRRKFIDIDLGQIKPVYLSELSHYNYVLKQRNSYLKSAQQIDAAFLAVLDEQLASYGARVMEHRIDFINALEKEANTHHQAISNGLESLSLSYQSSVVFDKKTNIYQQFLHQLEKNHQKDFFRKNTSVGPHRDDLAFYINGMNANFASQGQHRSLILSLKMAEVSLMKALTGDNPILLLDDVMSELDNTRQTKLLETVIKENVQTFITTTSLDHLSQLPEGIRIFHVTKGTVQIDSDIH
;
A
#
# COMPACT_ATOMS: atom_id res chain seq x y z
N MET A 1 11.53 -8.57 -8.49
CA MET A 1 10.50 -9.01 -9.47
C MET A 1 10.20 -7.90 -10.48
N TRP A 2 9.60 -8.25 -11.65
CA TRP A 2 9.17 -7.23 -12.62
C TRP A 2 8.07 -7.77 -13.53
N ILE A 3 7.19 -6.88 -14.01
CA ILE A 3 6.12 -7.19 -14.97
C ILE A 3 6.73 -7.22 -16.37
N LYS A 4 6.66 -8.36 -17.03
CA LYS A 4 7.08 -8.51 -18.43
C LYS A 4 6.02 -7.99 -19.38
N GLU A 5 4.76 -8.33 -19.10
CA GLU A 5 3.61 -8.07 -19.98
C GLU A 5 2.37 -7.82 -19.12
N LEU A 6 1.53 -6.90 -19.55
CA LEU A 6 0.22 -6.62 -18.98
C LEU A 6 -0.82 -6.54 -20.09
N GLU A 7 -1.91 -7.28 -19.94
CA GLU A 7 -3.09 -7.18 -20.78
C GLU A 7 -4.26 -6.63 -19.98
N LEU A 8 -4.91 -5.61 -20.49
CA LEU A 8 -6.14 -5.02 -19.95
C LEU A 8 -7.27 -5.19 -20.96
N LYS A 9 -8.43 -5.65 -20.52
CA LYS A 9 -9.66 -5.72 -21.31
C LYS A 9 -10.78 -5.03 -20.54
N HIS A 10 -11.36 -4.00 -21.17
CA HIS A 10 -12.49 -3.21 -20.65
C HIS A 10 -12.22 -2.55 -19.29
N TYR A 11 -10.99 -2.06 -19.08
CA TYR A 11 -10.56 -1.44 -17.84
C TYR A 11 -10.57 0.09 -17.94
N ARG A 12 -11.41 0.77 -17.17
CA ARG A 12 -11.54 2.24 -17.18
C ARG A 12 -11.79 2.78 -18.59
N ASN A 13 -10.81 3.50 -19.15
CA ASN A 13 -10.83 4.03 -20.51
C ASN A 13 -10.06 3.17 -21.53
N TYR A 14 -9.55 2.02 -21.10
CA TYR A 14 -8.89 1.05 -21.98
C TYR A 14 -9.89 -0.01 -22.40
N ASP A 15 -10.24 -0.06 -23.67
CA ASP A 15 -11.04 -1.15 -24.25
C ASP A 15 -10.18 -2.42 -24.33
N HIS A 16 -9.03 -2.33 -24.98
CA HIS A 16 -8.02 -3.39 -25.01
C HIS A 16 -6.61 -2.78 -25.06
N LEU A 17 -5.74 -3.23 -24.16
CA LEU A 17 -4.33 -2.88 -24.15
C LEU A 17 -3.51 -4.14 -23.89
N LEU A 18 -2.48 -4.38 -24.72
CA LEU A 18 -1.42 -5.34 -24.48
C LEU A 18 -0.09 -4.60 -24.55
N ALA A 19 0.70 -4.63 -23.50
CA ALA A 19 1.98 -3.94 -23.43
C ALA A 19 3.06 -4.79 -22.75
N SER A 20 4.28 -4.72 -23.28
CA SER A 20 5.49 -5.32 -22.72
C SER A 20 6.41 -4.24 -22.19
N PHE A 21 7.12 -4.51 -21.09
CA PHE A 21 7.88 -3.51 -20.34
C PHE A 21 9.35 -3.87 -20.25
N SER A 22 10.17 -2.87 -19.95
CA SER A 22 11.55 -3.04 -19.49
C SER A 22 11.58 -3.41 -18.01
N SER A 23 12.60 -4.14 -17.57
CA SER A 23 12.80 -4.45 -16.14
C SER A 23 13.27 -3.23 -15.34
N GLY A 24 13.64 -2.13 -16.00
CA GLY A 24 14.04 -0.86 -15.42
C GLY A 24 12.92 0.19 -15.47
N LEU A 25 13.21 1.33 -16.09
CA LEU A 25 12.33 2.48 -16.11
C LEU A 25 11.38 2.43 -17.31
N ASN A 26 10.09 2.62 -17.04
CA ASN A 26 9.00 2.71 -18.03
C ASN A 26 8.26 4.03 -17.81
N VAL A 27 8.30 4.92 -18.81
CA VAL A 27 7.74 6.28 -18.71
C VAL A 27 6.48 6.40 -19.55
N PHE A 28 5.38 6.77 -18.94
CA PHE A 28 4.08 7.00 -19.60
C PHE A 28 3.86 8.51 -19.73
N ILE A 29 3.94 9.01 -20.95
CA ILE A 29 3.79 10.43 -21.27
C ILE A 29 2.47 10.70 -22.01
N GLY A 30 1.85 11.83 -21.73
CA GLY A 30 0.62 12.28 -22.38
C GLY A 30 -0.05 13.40 -21.59
N ASN A 31 -1.01 14.07 -22.20
CA ASN A 31 -1.80 15.10 -21.55
C ASN A 31 -2.61 14.55 -20.37
N ASN A 32 -3.14 15.44 -19.54
CA ASN A 32 -4.04 15.04 -18.46
C ASN A 32 -5.30 14.36 -18.99
N ALA A 33 -5.87 13.45 -18.19
CA ALA A 33 -7.06 12.66 -18.54
C ALA A 33 -6.93 11.69 -19.73
N GLN A 34 -5.73 11.41 -20.24
CA GLN A 34 -5.53 10.44 -21.31
C GLN A 34 -5.53 8.96 -20.87
N GLY A 35 -5.40 8.69 -19.57
CA GLY A 35 -5.43 7.33 -19.00
C GLY A 35 -4.16 6.91 -18.28
N LYS A 36 -3.12 7.74 -18.19
CA LYS A 36 -1.85 7.42 -17.49
C LYS A 36 -2.05 6.88 -16.08
N THR A 37 -2.78 7.61 -15.23
CA THR A 37 -3.12 7.18 -13.86
C THR A 37 -3.97 5.90 -13.85
N ASN A 38 -4.87 5.70 -14.83
CA ASN A 38 -5.67 4.48 -14.94
C ASN A 38 -4.79 3.26 -15.24
N PHE A 39 -3.70 3.45 -15.99
CA PHE A 39 -2.72 2.40 -16.24
C PHE A 39 -1.98 2.01 -14.96
N LEU A 40 -1.45 2.97 -14.19
CA LEU A 40 -0.83 2.67 -12.89
C LEU A 40 -1.82 2.04 -11.90
N GLU A 41 -3.08 2.52 -11.91
CA GLU A 41 -4.16 1.93 -11.12
C GLU A 41 -4.39 0.46 -11.49
N ALA A 42 -4.25 0.08 -12.77
CA ALA A 42 -4.37 -1.31 -13.20
C ALA A 42 -3.27 -2.20 -12.62
N ILE A 43 -2.00 -1.74 -12.62
CA ILE A 43 -0.89 -2.48 -12.00
C ILE A 43 -1.12 -2.61 -10.48
N TYR A 44 -1.51 -1.53 -9.83
CA TYR A 44 -1.85 -1.53 -8.40
C TYR A 44 -3.02 -2.48 -8.10
N PHE A 45 -4.05 -2.49 -8.95
CA PHE A 45 -5.19 -3.39 -8.83
C PHE A 45 -4.79 -4.85 -9.07
N LEU A 46 -3.92 -5.12 -10.03
CA LEU A 46 -3.37 -6.47 -10.27
C LEU A 46 -2.61 -7.00 -9.04
N SER A 47 -1.91 -6.14 -8.31
CA SER A 47 -1.17 -6.53 -7.11
C SER A 47 -2.07 -6.73 -5.89
N LEU A 48 -2.92 -5.76 -5.60
CA LEU A 48 -3.65 -5.66 -4.33
C LEU A 48 -5.13 -6.00 -4.44
N THR A 49 -5.59 -6.30 -5.65
CA THR A 49 -7.00 -6.60 -5.94
C THR A 49 -7.98 -5.49 -5.51
N ARG A 50 -7.50 -4.27 -5.33
CA ARG A 50 -8.30 -3.09 -4.98
C ARG A 50 -7.70 -1.84 -5.61
N SER A 51 -8.55 -0.88 -5.95
CA SER A 51 -8.11 0.44 -6.40
C SER A 51 -7.60 1.27 -5.22
N HIS A 52 -6.63 2.16 -5.48
CA HIS A 52 -6.22 3.20 -4.53
C HIS A 52 -7.17 4.42 -4.58
N ARG A 53 -7.91 4.60 -5.69
CA ARG A 53 -8.75 5.78 -5.98
C ARG A 53 -10.21 5.57 -5.63
N THR A 54 -10.75 4.36 -5.78
CA THR A 54 -12.17 4.07 -5.55
C THR A 54 -12.39 2.81 -4.72
N ARG A 55 -13.55 2.76 -4.04
CA ARG A 55 -14.05 1.56 -3.35
C ARG A 55 -15.10 0.82 -4.17
N ALA A 56 -15.60 1.46 -5.24
CA ALA A 56 -16.66 0.92 -6.09
C ALA A 56 -16.04 0.18 -7.27
N ASP A 57 -15.99 -1.14 -7.20
CA ASP A 57 -15.42 -2.00 -8.26
C ASP A 57 -16.03 -1.74 -9.65
N LYS A 58 -17.31 -1.34 -9.70
CA LYS A 58 -18.00 -1.00 -10.95
C LYS A 58 -17.35 0.15 -11.72
N GLU A 59 -16.68 1.07 -11.03
CA GLU A 59 -15.96 2.18 -11.67
C GLU A 59 -14.69 1.76 -12.39
N LEU A 60 -14.21 0.53 -12.17
CA LEU A 60 -13.06 -0.04 -12.87
C LEU A 60 -13.45 -0.62 -14.24
N ILE A 61 -14.74 -0.94 -14.42
CA ILE A 61 -15.25 -1.52 -15.68
C ILE A 61 -15.50 -0.37 -16.66
N HIS A 62 -15.07 -0.57 -17.92
CA HIS A 62 -15.38 0.36 -19.01
C HIS A 62 -16.91 0.50 -19.14
N PHE A 63 -17.41 1.72 -19.36
CA PHE A 63 -18.85 2.04 -19.25
C PHE A 63 -19.74 1.23 -20.22
N ASP A 64 -19.22 0.79 -21.37
CA ASP A 64 -19.96 -0.03 -22.35
C ASP A 64 -19.91 -1.55 -22.05
N HIS A 65 -19.31 -1.96 -20.93
CA HIS A 65 -19.10 -3.37 -20.63
C HIS A 65 -19.59 -3.74 -19.22
N SER A 66 -19.79 -5.04 -18.98
CA SER A 66 -20.20 -5.60 -17.68
C SER A 66 -19.08 -6.35 -16.95
N THR A 67 -17.93 -6.51 -17.61
CA THR A 67 -16.79 -7.27 -17.09
C THR A 67 -15.48 -6.58 -17.42
N VAL A 68 -14.48 -6.80 -16.58
CA VAL A 68 -13.10 -6.40 -16.81
C VAL A 68 -12.17 -7.57 -16.58
N SER A 69 -11.11 -7.68 -17.38
CA SER A 69 -10.05 -8.66 -17.19
C SER A 69 -8.68 -7.99 -17.21
N LEU A 70 -7.86 -8.35 -16.25
CA LEU A 70 -6.45 -7.98 -16.18
C LEU A 70 -5.62 -9.26 -16.15
N THR A 71 -4.61 -9.35 -17.00
CA THR A 71 -3.64 -10.46 -16.99
C THR A 71 -2.23 -9.89 -17.01
N GLY A 72 -1.36 -10.39 -16.12
CA GLY A 72 0.04 -9.97 -16.05
C GLY A 72 0.99 -11.16 -16.01
N LYS A 73 2.09 -11.09 -16.78
CA LYS A 73 3.23 -12.01 -16.69
C LYS A 73 4.32 -11.38 -15.84
N ILE A 74 4.61 -11.99 -14.71
CA ILE A 74 5.51 -11.47 -13.71
C ILE A 74 6.77 -12.34 -13.66
N GLN A 75 7.93 -11.74 -13.83
CA GLN A 75 9.21 -12.41 -13.56
C GLN A 75 9.58 -12.21 -12.10
N ARG A 76 9.76 -13.30 -11.39
CA ARG A 76 10.31 -13.34 -10.03
C ARG A 76 11.66 -14.05 -10.03
N ILE A 77 12.38 -14.03 -8.90
CA ILE A 77 13.59 -14.85 -8.71
C ILE A 77 13.25 -16.33 -8.85
N SER A 78 12.09 -16.75 -8.37
CA SER A 78 11.62 -18.15 -8.42
C SER A 78 11.10 -18.61 -9.80
N GLY A 79 11.03 -17.72 -10.80
CA GLY A 79 10.49 -18.01 -12.13
C GLY A 79 9.39 -17.07 -12.57
N THR A 80 8.75 -17.37 -13.71
CA THR A 80 7.63 -16.57 -14.24
C THR A 80 6.33 -17.05 -13.62
N VAL A 81 5.46 -16.08 -13.26
CA VAL A 81 4.13 -16.31 -12.70
C VAL A 81 3.11 -15.53 -13.52
N ASP A 82 2.02 -16.19 -13.92
CA ASP A 82 0.89 -15.54 -14.58
C ASP A 82 -0.18 -15.18 -13.53
N LEU A 83 -0.58 -13.92 -13.52
CA LEU A 83 -1.64 -13.39 -12.67
C LEU A 83 -2.84 -12.99 -13.51
N GLU A 84 -4.04 -13.31 -13.02
CA GLU A 84 -5.29 -12.92 -13.69
C GLU A 84 -6.30 -12.45 -12.65
N ILE A 85 -6.97 -11.33 -12.94
CA ILE A 85 -8.13 -10.82 -12.21
C ILE A 85 -9.27 -10.62 -13.19
N ASN A 86 -10.39 -11.28 -12.91
CA ASN A 86 -11.66 -11.04 -13.60
C ASN A 86 -12.66 -10.43 -12.62
N LEU A 87 -13.27 -9.32 -13.01
CA LEU A 87 -14.29 -8.65 -12.23
C LEU A 87 -15.59 -8.56 -13.04
N SER A 88 -16.71 -8.85 -12.38
CA SER A 88 -18.06 -8.76 -12.94
C SER A 88 -19.05 -8.35 -11.84
N ASP A 89 -20.33 -8.28 -12.19
CA ASP A 89 -21.46 -8.15 -11.26
C ASP A 89 -21.52 -9.26 -10.21
N LYS A 90 -21.01 -10.48 -10.55
CA LYS A 90 -20.91 -11.63 -9.65
C LYS A 90 -19.75 -11.57 -8.67
N GLY A 91 -18.92 -10.51 -8.76
CA GLY A 91 -17.74 -10.30 -7.94
C GLY A 91 -16.42 -10.54 -8.66
N ARG A 92 -15.39 -10.79 -7.87
CA ARG A 92 -14.00 -10.88 -8.30
C ARG A 92 -13.50 -12.32 -8.27
N VAL A 93 -12.78 -12.71 -9.30
CA VAL A 93 -12.07 -14.00 -9.40
C VAL A 93 -10.60 -13.70 -9.65
N THR A 94 -9.72 -14.24 -8.81
CA THR A 94 -8.27 -14.14 -8.95
C THR A 94 -7.68 -15.50 -9.27
N LYS A 95 -6.67 -15.54 -10.17
CA LYS A 95 -5.94 -16.77 -10.52
C LYS A 95 -4.44 -16.52 -10.49
N ILE A 96 -3.69 -17.54 -10.12
CA ILE A 96 -2.24 -17.64 -10.21
C ILE A 96 -1.93 -18.88 -11.06
N ASN A 97 -1.19 -18.72 -12.16
CA ASN A 97 -0.90 -19.79 -13.12
C ASN A 97 -2.17 -20.57 -13.53
N ALA A 98 -3.22 -19.85 -13.91
CA ALA A 98 -4.55 -20.35 -14.26
C ALA A 98 -5.34 -21.01 -13.10
N LEU A 99 -4.76 -21.18 -11.91
CA LEU A 99 -5.43 -21.77 -10.75
C LEU A 99 -6.17 -20.71 -9.95
N LYS A 100 -7.49 -20.88 -9.81
CA LYS A 100 -8.34 -19.98 -9.02
C LYS A 100 -7.95 -19.99 -7.55
N GLN A 101 -7.81 -18.81 -6.97
CA GLN A 101 -7.49 -18.64 -5.55
C GLN A 101 -8.79 -18.60 -4.72
N ALA A 102 -8.79 -19.35 -3.63
CA ALA A 102 -9.94 -19.41 -2.72
C ALA A 102 -10.06 -18.17 -1.84
N LYS A 103 -8.92 -17.59 -1.46
CA LYS A 103 -8.84 -16.38 -0.63
C LYS A 103 -7.96 -15.34 -1.29
N LEU A 104 -8.29 -14.07 -1.10
CA LEU A 104 -7.46 -12.96 -1.58
C LEU A 104 -6.09 -12.91 -0.88
N SER A 105 -6.01 -13.38 0.37
CA SER A 105 -4.72 -13.52 1.08
C SER A 105 -3.72 -14.45 0.39
N ASP A 106 -4.21 -15.40 -0.41
CA ASP A 106 -3.36 -16.36 -1.13
C ASP A 106 -2.82 -15.74 -2.43
N TYR A 107 -3.46 -14.68 -2.90
CA TYR A 107 -3.09 -13.93 -4.10
C TYR A 107 -2.17 -12.75 -3.79
N ILE A 108 -2.49 -11.98 -2.74
CA ILE A 108 -1.72 -10.78 -2.34
C ILE A 108 -0.30 -11.20 -1.93
N GLY A 109 0.70 -10.41 -2.37
CA GLY A 109 2.12 -10.70 -2.14
C GLY A 109 2.78 -11.53 -3.24
N THR A 110 2.01 -12.06 -4.22
CA THR A 110 2.60 -12.68 -5.42
C THR A 110 3.34 -11.66 -6.26
N ILE A 111 2.81 -10.46 -6.37
CA ILE A 111 3.47 -9.26 -6.87
C ILE A 111 3.39 -8.18 -5.79
N MET A 112 4.48 -7.46 -5.56
CA MET A 112 4.54 -6.36 -4.60
C MET A 112 4.68 -5.03 -5.34
N VAL A 113 3.93 -4.03 -4.90
CA VAL A 113 3.97 -2.67 -5.46
C VAL A 113 4.11 -1.64 -4.35
N VAL A 114 4.90 -0.61 -4.62
CA VAL A 114 4.95 0.62 -3.84
C VAL A 114 4.40 1.73 -4.73
N LEU A 115 3.30 2.33 -4.33
CA LEU A 115 2.71 3.46 -5.04
C LEU A 115 3.13 4.76 -4.35
N PHE A 116 3.60 5.71 -5.15
CA PHE A 116 3.78 7.09 -4.75
C PHE A 116 2.86 7.97 -5.61
N ALA A 117 1.90 8.61 -4.96
CA ALA A 117 0.90 9.46 -5.58
C ALA A 117 0.75 10.77 -4.78
N PRO A 118 0.20 11.85 -5.36
CA PRO A 118 0.02 13.13 -4.66
C PRO A 118 -0.77 13.02 -3.35
N GLU A 119 -1.69 12.07 -3.27
CA GLU A 119 -2.51 11.81 -2.08
C GLU A 119 -1.69 11.31 -0.88
N ASP A 120 -0.49 10.78 -1.09
CA ASP A 120 0.38 10.28 0.00
C ASP A 120 0.79 11.40 0.98
N LEU A 121 0.78 12.67 0.56
CA LEU A 121 0.96 13.80 1.45
C LEU A 121 -0.07 13.83 2.61
N GLN A 122 -1.24 13.21 2.40
CA GLN A 122 -2.24 13.06 3.45
C GLN A 122 -1.84 12.07 4.55
N LEU A 123 -0.82 11.22 4.35
CA LEU A 123 -0.30 10.36 5.42
C LEU A 123 0.16 11.17 6.62
N VAL A 124 0.74 12.36 6.39
CA VAL A 124 1.22 13.22 7.47
C VAL A 124 0.07 13.89 8.21
N LYS A 125 -0.82 14.58 7.48
CA LYS A 125 -1.88 15.44 8.07
C LYS A 125 -3.26 14.81 8.13
N GLY A 126 -3.48 13.71 7.44
CA GLY A 126 -4.77 13.07 7.32
C GLY A 126 -5.18 12.23 8.52
N ALA A 127 -6.32 11.58 8.41
CA ALA A 127 -6.90 10.78 9.48
C ALA A 127 -6.04 9.53 9.80
N PRO A 128 -6.05 9.05 11.07
CA PRO A 128 -5.37 7.82 11.48
C PRO A 128 -5.71 6.58 10.63
N SER A 129 -6.89 6.54 10.05
CA SER A 129 -7.31 5.46 9.16
C SER A 129 -6.45 5.34 7.89
N LEU A 130 -5.88 6.44 7.38
CA LEU A 130 -4.97 6.42 6.23
C LEU A 130 -3.65 5.77 6.60
N ARG A 131 -3.09 6.11 7.76
CA ARG A 131 -1.84 5.54 8.27
C ARG A 131 -1.98 4.06 8.61
N ARG A 132 -3.11 3.64 9.21
CA ARG A 132 -3.40 2.20 9.40
C ARG A 132 -3.51 1.47 8.07
N LYS A 133 -4.22 2.05 7.08
CA LYS A 133 -4.34 1.47 5.74
C LYS A 133 -2.97 1.31 5.06
N PHE A 134 -2.08 2.29 5.20
CA PHE A 134 -0.70 2.24 4.74
C PHE A 134 0.03 1.03 5.32
N ILE A 135 0.08 0.90 6.65
CA ILE A 135 0.71 -0.25 7.34
C ILE A 135 0.09 -1.59 6.89
N ASP A 136 -1.24 -1.65 6.80
CA ASP A 136 -1.96 -2.88 6.45
C ASP A 136 -1.71 -3.31 4.99
N ILE A 137 -1.50 -2.35 4.08
CA ILE A 137 -1.16 -2.62 2.68
C ILE A 137 0.23 -3.23 2.58
N ASP A 138 1.22 -2.63 3.24
CA ASP A 138 2.61 -3.08 3.15
C ASP A 138 2.80 -4.43 3.83
N LEU A 139 2.35 -4.55 5.08
CA LEU A 139 2.39 -5.83 5.81
C LEU A 139 1.64 -6.94 5.08
N GLY A 140 0.50 -6.60 4.45
CA GLY A 140 -0.29 -7.56 3.69
C GLY A 140 0.47 -8.12 2.49
N GLN A 141 1.31 -7.33 1.84
CA GLN A 141 2.15 -7.78 0.73
C GLN A 141 3.35 -8.62 1.17
N ILE A 142 3.90 -8.34 2.35
CA ILE A 142 5.11 -8.96 2.88
C ILE A 142 4.80 -10.26 3.63
N LYS A 143 3.70 -10.27 4.40
CA LYS A 143 3.36 -11.35 5.35
C LYS A 143 1.93 -11.86 5.15
N PRO A 144 1.69 -12.96 4.42
CA PRO A 144 0.33 -13.50 4.24
C PRO A 144 -0.39 -13.82 5.56
N VAL A 145 0.36 -14.27 6.58
CA VAL A 145 -0.21 -14.57 7.91
C VAL A 145 -0.85 -13.31 8.55
N TYR A 146 -0.26 -12.13 8.34
CA TYR A 146 -0.81 -10.87 8.83
C TYR A 146 -2.22 -10.60 8.29
N LEU A 147 -2.44 -10.82 6.98
CA LEU A 147 -3.77 -10.65 6.37
C LEU A 147 -4.82 -11.58 6.98
N SER A 148 -4.43 -12.81 7.27
CA SER A 148 -5.32 -13.78 7.94
C SER A 148 -5.68 -13.30 9.34
N GLU A 149 -4.70 -12.89 10.14
CA GLU A 149 -4.91 -12.41 11.51
C GLU A 149 -5.73 -11.11 11.55
N LEU A 150 -5.43 -10.17 10.65
CA LEU A 150 -6.21 -8.93 10.50
C LEU A 150 -7.67 -9.21 10.10
N SER A 151 -7.88 -10.20 9.22
CA SER A 151 -9.23 -10.61 8.80
C SER A 151 -10.02 -11.20 9.97
N HIS A 152 -9.41 -12.10 10.75
CA HIS A 152 -10.04 -12.69 11.94
C HIS A 152 -10.31 -11.62 13.01
N TYR A 153 -9.33 -10.74 13.25
CA TYR A 153 -9.52 -9.60 14.15
C TYR A 153 -10.74 -8.75 13.77
N ASN A 154 -10.81 -8.35 12.50
CA ASN A 154 -11.92 -7.54 11.99
C ASN A 154 -13.27 -8.26 12.06
N TYR A 155 -13.29 -9.57 11.85
CA TYR A 155 -14.48 -10.38 11.96
C TYR A 155 -15.00 -10.40 13.42
N VAL A 156 -14.13 -10.71 14.40
CA VAL A 156 -14.49 -10.70 15.83
C VAL A 156 -14.88 -9.30 16.30
N LEU A 157 -14.16 -8.28 15.87
CA LEU A 157 -14.49 -6.86 16.16
C LEU A 157 -15.91 -6.52 15.69
N LYS A 158 -16.27 -6.94 14.47
CA LYS A 158 -17.61 -6.74 13.93
C LYS A 158 -18.66 -7.44 14.77
N GLN A 159 -18.42 -8.68 15.19
CA GLN A 159 -19.33 -9.44 16.06
C GLN A 159 -19.51 -8.76 17.40
N ARG A 160 -18.39 -8.36 18.07
CA ARG A 160 -18.42 -7.66 19.35
C ARG A 160 -19.20 -6.34 19.24
N ASN A 161 -18.91 -5.52 18.24
CA ASN A 161 -19.62 -4.25 18.02
C ASN A 161 -21.10 -4.46 17.68
N SER A 162 -21.46 -5.52 16.97
CA SER A 162 -22.86 -5.89 16.70
C SER A 162 -23.58 -6.28 17.97
N TYR A 163 -22.96 -7.10 18.82
CA TYR A 163 -23.48 -7.44 20.13
C TYR A 163 -23.71 -6.20 21.00
N LEU A 164 -22.70 -5.33 21.14
CA LEU A 164 -22.80 -4.09 21.92
C LEU A 164 -23.95 -3.17 21.45
N LYS A 165 -24.30 -3.21 20.15
CA LYS A 165 -25.40 -2.42 19.60
C LYS A 165 -26.78 -3.00 19.91
N SER A 166 -26.90 -4.32 19.87
CA SER A 166 -28.20 -5.03 19.99
C SER A 166 -28.56 -5.41 21.43
N ALA A 167 -27.56 -5.60 22.31
CA ALA A 167 -27.79 -6.04 23.67
C ALA A 167 -28.51 -4.97 24.51
N GLN A 168 -29.52 -5.40 25.26
CA GLN A 168 -30.19 -4.54 26.27
C GLN A 168 -29.41 -4.45 27.57
N GLN A 169 -28.71 -5.55 27.91
CA GLN A 169 -27.80 -5.65 29.07
C GLN A 169 -26.56 -6.45 28.70
N ILE A 170 -25.50 -6.31 29.48
CA ILE A 170 -24.25 -7.03 29.27
C ILE A 170 -24.42 -8.47 29.74
N ASP A 171 -24.22 -9.45 28.85
CA ASP A 171 -23.89 -10.83 29.21
C ASP A 171 -22.36 -10.92 29.31
N ALA A 172 -21.86 -10.98 30.54
CA ALA A 172 -20.43 -10.96 30.83
C ALA A 172 -19.71 -12.22 30.29
N ALA A 173 -20.36 -13.38 30.31
CA ALA A 173 -19.77 -14.62 29.82
C ALA A 173 -19.62 -14.60 28.29
N PHE A 174 -20.65 -14.16 27.58
CA PHE A 174 -20.60 -14.03 26.12
C PHE A 174 -19.57 -12.99 25.68
N LEU A 175 -19.51 -11.84 26.36
CA LEU A 175 -18.56 -10.78 26.05
C LEU A 175 -17.12 -11.21 26.31
N ALA A 176 -16.85 -11.99 27.38
CA ALA A 176 -15.55 -12.53 27.68
C ALA A 176 -15.01 -13.43 26.57
N VAL A 177 -15.83 -14.29 25.96
CA VAL A 177 -15.43 -15.12 24.82
C VAL A 177 -15.02 -14.28 23.61
N LEU A 178 -15.76 -13.20 23.33
CA LEU A 178 -15.42 -12.29 22.22
C LEU A 178 -14.14 -11.50 22.53
N ASP A 179 -13.93 -11.10 23.79
CA ASP A 179 -12.75 -10.36 24.22
C ASP A 179 -11.47 -11.20 24.16
N GLU A 180 -11.53 -12.47 24.56
CA GLU A 180 -10.40 -13.40 24.41
C GLU A 180 -9.97 -13.57 22.96
N GLN A 181 -10.94 -13.78 22.05
CA GLN A 181 -10.65 -13.91 20.63
C GLN A 181 -10.11 -12.60 20.06
N LEU A 182 -10.72 -11.47 20.40
CA LEU A 182 -10.31 -10.14 19.92
C LEU A 182 -8.90 -9.80 20.42
N ALA A 183 -8.60 -10.07 21.68
CA ALA A 183 -7.29 -9.85 22.27
C ALA A 183 -6.21 -10.75 21.63
N SER A 184 -6.54 -12.03 21.37
CA SER A 184 -5.62 -12.98 20.74
C SER A 184 -5.20 -12.54 19.32
N TYR A 185 -6.14 -12.24 18.44
CA TYR A 185 -5.82 -11.78 17.09
C TYR A 185 -5.28 -10.36 17.09
N GLY A 186 -5.80 -9.48 17.93
CA GLY A 186 -5.38 -8.09 17.99
C GLY A 186 -3.96 -7.92 18.51
N ALA A 187 -3.51 -8.71 19.48
CA ALA A 187 -2.14 -8.70 19.97
C ALA A 187 -1.14 -9.04 18.84
N ARG A 188 -1.41 -10.08 18.06
CA ARG A 188 -0.57 -10.47 16.91
C ARG A 188 -0.52 -9.39 15.83
N VAL A 189 -1.66 -8.77 15.51
CA VAL A 189 -1.70 -7.62 14.57
C VAL A 189 -0.84 -6.48 15.09
N MET A 190 -0.90 -6.17 16.39
CA MET A 190 -0.08 -5.11 17.01
C MET A 190 1.41 -5.46 17.00
N GLU A 191 1.79 -6.69 17.34
CA GLU A 191 3.17 -7.17 17.29
C GLU A 191 3.76 -7.01 15.87
N HIS A 192 3.04 -7.47 14.84
CA HIS A 192 3.48 -7.30 13.45
C HIS A 192 3.65 -5.83 13.06
N ARG A 193 2.74 -4.95 13.49
CA ARG A 193 2.84 -3.52 13.18
C ARG A 193 4.01 -2.85 13.89
N ILE A 194 4.27 -3.20 15.15
CA ILE A 194 5.40 -2.67 15.92
C ILE A 194 6.72 -3.07 15.26
N ASP A 195 6.89 -4.34 14.94
CA ASP A 195 8.09 -4.84 14.28
C ASP A 195 8.32 -4.16 12.93
N PHE A 196 7.26 -4.04 12.13
CA PHE A 196 7.31 -3.38 10.83
C PHE A 196 7.70 -1.91 10.96
N ILE A 197 7.06 -1.16 11.86
CA ILE A 197 7.33 0.27 12.03
C ILE A 197 8.76 0.51 12.54
N ASN A 198 9.26 -0.33 13.46
CA ASN A 198 10.64 -0.24 13.94
C ASN A 198 11.67 -0.51 12.81
N ALA A 199 11.36 -1.43 11.90
CA ALA A 199 12.21 -1.70 10.75
C ALA A 199 12.10 -0.57 9.70
N LEU A 200 10.88 -0.10 9.42
CA LEU A 200 10.61 0.98 8.48
C LEU A 200 11.26 2.30 8.93
N GLU A 201 11.26 2.61 10.23
CA GLU A 201 11.89 3.81 10.78
C GLU A 201 13.37 3.89 10.44
N LYS A 202 14.10 2.78 10.57
CA LYS A 202 15.54 2.72 10.28
C LYS A 202 15.82 3.04 8.82
N GLU A 203 15.11 2.39 7.91
CA GLU A 203 15.24 2.63 6.48
C GLU A 203 14.79 4.05 6.10
N ALA A 204 13.66 4.50 6.64
CA ALA A 204 13.13 5.83 6.37
C ALA A 204 14.06 6.94 6.84
N ASN A 205 14.69 6.79 8.01
CA ASN A 205 15.67 7.74 8.51
C ASN A 205 16.94 7.76 7.63
N THR A 206 17.41 6.60 7.17
CA THR A 206 18.56 6.51 6.25
C THR A 206 18.29 7.27 4.95
N HIS A 207 17.15 7.04 4.32
CA HIS A 207 16.76 7.77 3.12
C HIS A 207 16.52 9.27 3.39
N HIS A 208 15.94 9.61 4.54
CA HIS A 208 15.67 11.01 4.90
C HIS A 208 16.95 11.81 5.10
N GLN A 209 17.94 11.24 5.77
CA GLN A 209 19.26 11.85 5.92
C GLN A 209 19.95 12.04 4.56
N ALA A 210 19.85 11.06 3.65
CA ALA A 210 20.39 11.20 2.30
C ALA A 210 19.70 12.32 1.51
N ILE A 211 18.37 12.45 1.62
CA ILE A 211 17.59 13.49 0.93
C ILE A 211 17.88 14.89 1.53
N SER A 212 18.01 14.99 2.84
CA SER A 212 18.25 16.25 3.55
C SER A 212 19.72 16.62 3.69
N ASN A 213 20.65 15.86 3.06
CA ASN A 213 22.11 16.03 3.21
C ASN A 213 22.58 16.00 4.69
N GLY A 214 21.97 15.13 5.50
CA GLY A 214 22.29 14.96 6.92
C GLY A 214 21.71 16.02 7.85
N LEU A 215 20.91 16.97 7.34
CA LEU A 215 20.38 18.09 8.14
C LEU A 215 19.17 17.71 8.97
N GLU A 216 18.45 16.65 8.59
CA GLU A 216 17.22 16.24 9.26
C GLU A 216 17.26 14.75 9.62
N SER A 217 16.68 14.41 10.78
CA SER A 217 16.42 13.05 11.24
C SER A 217 14.93 12.77 11.23
N LEU A 218 14.53 11.59 10.75
CA LEU A 218 13.14 11.14 10.73
C LEU A 218 12.95 10.02 11.75
N SER A 219 11.92 10.14 12.59
CA SER A 219 11.49 9.05 13.46
C SER A 219 10.00 8.77 13.34
N LEU A 220 9.64 7.51 13.54
CA LEU A 220 8.29 6.98 13.48
C LEU A 220 7.88 6.45 14.86
N SER A 221 6.63 6.66 15.26
CA SER A 221 6.13 6.16 16.54
C SER A 221 4.78 5.48 16.37
N TYR A 222 4.71 4.20 16.71
CA TYR A 222 3.44 3.50 16.80
C TYR A 222 2.70 3.92 18.05
N GLN A 223 1.54 4.55 17.88
CA GLN A 223 0.69 5.03 18.95
C GLN A 223 -0.43 4.02 19.22
N SER A 224 -0.21 3.14 20.16
CA SER A 224 -1.19 2.14 20.55
C SER A 224 -2.27 2.72 21.45
N SER A 225 -3.51 2.34 21.21
CA SER A 225 -4.65 2.58 22.11
C SER A 225 -4.68 1.62 23.31
N VAL A 226 -3.95 0.52 23.22
CA VAL A 226 -3.72 -0.44 24.30
C VAL A 226 -2.44 -0.04 25.02
N VAL A 227 -2.51 0.22 26.31
CA VAL A 227 -1.33 0.54 27.13
C VAL A 227 -0.62 -0.75 27.49
N PHE A 228 0.63 -0.91 27.06
CA PHE A 228 1.48 -2.04 27.43
C PHE A 228 2.93 -1.56 27.60
N ASP A 229 3.72 -2.28 28.36
CA ASP A 229 5.16 -2.09 28.45
C ASP A 229 5.90 -3.22 27.73
N LYS A 230 7.21 -3.04 27.48
CA LYS A 230 8.04 -4.05 26.78
C LYS A 230 8.21 -5.37 27.57
N LYS A 231 7.81 -5.41 28.84
CA LYS A 231 7.96 -6.57 29.72
C LYS A 231 6.68 -7.38 29.83
N THR A 232 5.53 -6.81 29.43
CA THR A 232 4.23 -7.45 29.56
C THR A 232 3.76 -8.00 28.22
N ASN A 233 3.05 -9.13 28.26
CA ASN A 233 2.43 -9.72 27.08
C ASN A 233 1.28 -8.81 26.61
N ILE A 234 1.35 -8.36 25.35
CA ILE A 234 0.35 -7.48 24.72
C ILE A 234 -1.05 -8.09 24.84
N TYR A 235 -1.19 -9.41 24.65
CA TYR A 235 -2.46 -10.12 24.76
C TYR A 235 -3.11 -9.90 26.15
N GLN A 236 -2.36 -10.11 27.23
CA GLN A 236 -2.89 -9.98 28.59
C GLN A 236 -3.32 -8.54 28.90
N GLN A 237 -2.51 -7.56 28.48
CA GLN A 237 -2.84 -6.15 28.67
C GLN A 237 -4.05 -5.72 27.85
N PHE A 238 -4.16 -6.22 26.62
CA PHE A 238 -5.30 -5.92 25.77
C PHE A 238 -6.59 -6.55 26.33
N LEU A 239 -6.55 -7.82 26.74
CA LEU A 239 -7.68 -8.49 27.36
C LEU A 239 -8.17 -7.73 28.62
N HIS A 240 -7.25 -7.42 29.52
CA HIS A 240 -7.58 -6.65 30.72
C HIS A 240 -8.20 -5.28 30.42
N GLN A 241 -7.71 -4.57 29.38
CA GLN A 241 -8.29 -3.28 28.99
C GLN A 241 -9.66 -3.42 28.33
N LEU A 242 -9.92 -4.49 27.59
CA LEU A 242 -11.26 -4.79 27.06
C LEU A 242 -12.27 -5.00 28.20
N GLU A 243 -11.92 -5.83 29.18
CA GLU A 243 -12.73 -6.09 30.37
C GLU A 243 -13.03 -4.79 31.14
N LYS A 244 -12.01 -4.01 31.43
CA LYS A 244 -12.14 -2.72 32.11
C LYS A 244 -13.04 -1.73 31.38
N ASN A 245 -13.10 -1.82 30.05
CA ASN A 245 -13.88 -0.90 29.21
C ASN A 245 -15.31 -1.42 28.90
N HIS A 246 -15.77 -2.58 29.43
CA HIS A 246 -17.09 -3.13 29.10
C HIS A 246 -18.22 -2.11 29.22
N GLN A 247 -18.35 -1.42 30.34
CA GLN A 247 -19.41 -0.42 30.57
C GLN A 247 -19.32 0.75 29.60
N LYS A 248 -18.11 1.25 29.38
CA LYS A 248 -17.85 2.34 28.42
C LYS A 248 -18.19 1.94 26.99
N ASP A 249 -17.77 0.75 26.57
CA ASP A 249 -18.02 0.20 25.22
C ASP A 249 -19.50 -0.08 25.01
N PHE A 250 -20.18 -0.62 26.04
CA PHE A 250 -21.63 -0.84 26.01
C PHE A 250 -22.40 0.48 25.86
N PHE A 251 -22.03 1.51 26.60
CA PHE A 251 -22.65 2.84 26.49
C PHE A 251 -22.39 3.45 25.11
N ARG A 252 -21.17 3.35 24.57
CA ARG A 252 -20.76 3.89 23.28
C ARG A 252 -21.17 3.02 22.08
N LYS A 253 -21.68 1.83 22.32
CA LYS A 253 -22.03 0.82 21.31
C LYS A 253 -20.89 0.47 20.37
N ASN A 254 -19.64 0.56 20.85
CA ASN A 254 -18.44 0.38 20.05
C ASN A 254 -17.21 0.04 20.91
N THR A 255 -16.32 -0.80 20.39
CA THR A 255 -15.02 -1.12 21.01
C THR A 255 -14.09 0.07 21.00
N SER A 256 -13.56 0.45 22.16
CA SER A 256 -12.80 1.70 22.35
C SER A 256 -11.28 1.54 22.27
N VAL A 257 -10.74 0.31 22.34
CA VAL A 257 -9.30 0.01 22.33
C VAL A 257 -8.99 -1.11 21.35
N GLY A 258 -7.76 -1.16 20.86
CA GLY A 258 -7.26 -2.19 19.94
C GLY A 258 -6.72 -1.63 18.63
N PRO A 259 -6.09 -2.47 17.77
CA PRO A 259 -5.36 -2.02 16.57
C PRO A 259 -6.20 -1.22 15.55
N HIS A 260 -7.53 -1.30 15.61
CA HIS A 260 -8.42 -0.45 14.81
C HIS A 260 -8.51 1.01 15.30
N ARG A 261 -7.95 1.32 16.48
CA ARG A 261 -7.88 2.65 17.10
C ARG A 261 -6.48 3.24 17.08
N ASP A 262 -5.46 2.42 16.82
CA ASP A 262 -4.07 2.81 16.86
C ASP A 262 -3.71 3.79 15.75
N ASP A 263 -2.57 4.46 15.91
CA ASP A 263 -2.08 5.45 14.96
C ASP A 263 -0.56 5.32 14.74
N LEU A 264 -0.05 6.02 13.72
CA LEU A 264 1.37 6.21 13.43
C LEU A 264 1.67 7.70 13.42
N ALA A 265 2.65 8.13 14.19
CA ALA A 265 3.12 9.50 14.20
C ALA A 265 4.51 9.62 13.58
N PHE A 266 4.75 10.73 12.89
CA PHE A 266 6.01 11.08 12.26
C PHE A 266 6.64 12.28 12.95
N TYR A 267 7.97 12.24 13.14
CA TYR A 267 8.73 13.32 13.76
C TYR A 267 9.96 13.64 12.92
N ILE A 268 10.21 14.94 12.67
CA ILE A 268 11.40 15.45 12.02
C ILE A 268 12.18 16.25 13.08
N ASN A 269 13.43 15.85 13.33
CA ASN A 269 14.27 16.47 14.38
C ASN A 269 13.57 16.52 15.75
N GLY A 270 12.80 15.47 16.08
CA GLY A 270 12.04 15.38 17.34
C GLY A 270 10.74 16.20 17.40
N MET A 271 10.44 17.02 16.37
CA MET A 271 9.19 17.77 16.27
C MET A 271 8.15 16.99 15.46
N ASN A 272 6.89 17.02 15.91
CA ASN A 272 5.81 16.36 15.18
C ASN A 272 5.68 16.92 13.76
N ALA A 273 5.72 16.02 12.76
CA ALA A 273 5.71 16.38 11.34
C ALA A 273 4.44 17.12 10.88
N ASN A 274 3.35 17.10 11.65
CA ASN A 274 2.16 17.90 11.35
C ASN A 274 2.47 19.41 11.25
N PHE A 275 3.51 19.88 11.94
CA PHE A 275 3.94 21.27 11.95
C PHE A 275 5.08 21.57 10.97
N ALA A 276 5.55 20.56 10.24
CA ALA A 276 6.64 20.71 9.29
C ALA A 276 6.21 21.48 8.02
N SER A 277 7.20 22.00 7.29
CA SER A 277 6.99 22.69 6.02
C SER A 277 6.52 21.73 4.92
N GLN A 278 5.94 22.26 3.83
CA GLN A 278 5.55 21.43 2.68
C GLN A 278 6.75 20.69 2.07
N GLY A 279 7.93 21.33 1.99
CA GLY A 279 9.14 20.71 1.51
C GLY A 279 9.58 19.53 2.39
N GLN A 280 9.47 19.67 3.72
CA GLN A 280 9.73 18.59 4.67
C GLN A 280 8.74 17.44 4.54
N HIS A 281 7.44 17.73 4.32
CA HIS A 281 6.45 16.69 4.05
C HIS A 281 6.79 15.88 2.79
N ARG A 282 7.19 16.55 1.70
CA ARG A 282 7.61 15.88 0.46
C ARG A 282 8.85 15.01 0.68
N SER A 283 9.86 15.53 1.41
CA SER A 283 11.05 14.74 1.78
C SER A 283 10.68 13.53 2.65
N LEU A 284 9.79 13.71 3.63
CA LEU A 284 9.33 12.63 4.51
C LEU A 284 8.64 11.52 3.69
N ILE A 285 7.66 11.89 2.83
CA ILE A 285 6.94 10.91 2.03
C ILE A 285 7.88 10.20 1.05
N LEU A 286 8.78 10.92 0.39
CA LEU A 286 9.78 10.30 -0.48
C LEU A 286 10.67 9.31 0.28
N SER A 287 11.16 9.71 1.47
CA SER A 287 11.98 8.85 2.33
C SER A 287 11.22 7.60 2.76
N LEU A 288 9.92 7.75 3.09
CA LEU A 288 9.06 6.64 3.48
C LEU A 288 8.85 5.67 2.32
N LYS A 289 8.58 6.16 1.09
CA LYS A 289 8.39 5.34 -0.11
C LYS A 289 9.67 4.59 -0.50
N MET A 290 10.82 5.21 -0.38
CA MET A 290 12.10 4.52 -0.61
C MET A 290 12.36 3.47 0.48
N ALA A 291 12.00 3.76 1.72
CA ALA A 291 12.09 2.79 2.81
C ALA A 291 11.17 1.56 2.62
N GLU A 292 9.94 1.76 2.11
CA GLU A 292 9.05 0.65 1.72
C GLU A 292 9.75 -0.27 0.71
N VAL A 293 10.37 0.29 -0.34
CA VAL A 293 11.10 -0.48 -1.37
C VAL A 293 12.24 -1.28 -0.73
N SER A 294 13.11 -0.61 0.05
CA SER A 294 14.26 -1.25 0.70
C SER A 294 13.83 -2.35 1.67
N LEU A 295 12.81 -2.08 2.48
CA LEU A 295 12.31 -3.03 3.48
C LEU A 295 11.63 -4.24 2.85
N MET A 296 10.80 -4.06 1.81
CA MET A 296 10.19 -5.16 1.07
C MET A 296 11.25 -6.08 0.47
N LYS A 297 12.28 -5.51 -0.17
CA LYS A 297 13.43 -6.26 -0.70
C LYS A 297 14.16 -7.04 0.39
N ALA A 298 14.46 -6.39 1.51
CA ALA A 298 15.18 -7.02 2.63
C ALA A 298 14.40 -8.19 3.24
N LEU A 299 13.09 -8.08 3.37
CA LEU A 299 12.25 -9.10 4.00
C LEU A 299 11.84 -10.25 3.08
N THR A 300 11.77 -10.02 1.77
CA THR A 300 11.25 -11.02 0.82
C THR A 300 12.30 -11.54 -0.17
N GLY A 301 13.43 -10.84 -0.30
CA GLY A 301 14.47 -11.12 -1.30
C GLY A 301 14.13 -10.65 -2.72
N ASP A 302 12.89 -10.25 -3.00
CA ASP A 302 12.44 -9.74 -4.30
C ASP A 302 12.26 -8.21 -4.26
N ASN A 303 12.63 -7.51 -5.34
CA ASN A 303 12.34 -6.08 -5.47
C ASN A 303 10.84 -5.87 -5.71
N PRO A 304 10.16 -4.94 -5.01
CA PRO A 304 8.81 -4.52 -5.39
C PRO A 304 8.87 -3.72 -6.70
N ILE A 305 7.70 -3.46 -7.28
CA ILE A 305 7.53 -2.56 -8.42
C ILE A 305 7.17 -1.19 -7.90
N LEU A 306 7.84 -0.15 -8.37
CA LEU A 306 7.57 1.23 -7.98
C LEU A 306 6.66 1.92 -8.99
N LEU A 307 5.59 2.51 -8.52
CA LEU A 307 4.61 3.26 -9.31
C LEU A 307 4.66 4.73 -8.89
N LEU A 308 5.02 5.63 -9.81
CA LEU A 308 5.13 7.08 -9.59
C LEU A 308 4.06 7.81 -10.41
N ASP A 309 2.95 8.17 -9.76
CA ASP A 309 1.83 8.83 -10.43
C ASP A 309 1.93 10.35 -10.31
N ASP A 310 2.44 10.98 -11.38
CA ASP A 310 2.63 12.44 -11.53
C ASP A 310 3.48 13.10 -10.42
N VAL A 311 4.29 12.27 -9.74
CA VAL A 311 5.09 12.70 -8.58
C VAL A 311 6.27 13.58 -8.99
N MET A 312 6.79 13.40 -10.21
CA MET A 312 7.95 14.16 -10.68
C MET A 312 7.67 15.67 -10.73
N SER A 313 6.43 16.07 -11.03
CA SER A 313 6.01 17.47 -11.03
C SER A 313 5.92 18.07 -9.62
N GLU A 314 5.78 17.25 -8.58
CA GLU A 314 5.67 17.66 -7.19
C GLU A 314 7.03 17.80 -6.48
N LEU A 315 8.11 17.28 -7.08
CA LEU A 315 9.45 17.28 -6.52
C LEU A 315 10.33 18.35 -7.18
N ASP A 316 11.19 18.98 -6.41
CA ASP A 316 12.27 19.79 -6.95
C ASP A 316 13.37 18.91 -7.61
N ASN A 317 14.23 19.52 -8.41
CA ASN A 317 15.28 18.83 -9.17
C ASN A 317 16.19 17.97 -8.28
N THR A 318 16.52 18.42 -7.07
CA THR A 318 17.38 17.68 -6.15
C THR A 318 16.71 16.37 -5.70
N ARG A 319 15.42 16.42 -5.34
CA ARG A 319 14.66 15.24 -4.92
C ARG A 319 14.39 14.30 -6.10
N GLN A 320 14.11 14.86 -7.29
CA GLN A 320 13.95 14.06 -8.52
C GLN A 320 15.22 13.26 -8.81
N THR A 321 16.40 13.90 -8.80
CA THR A 321 17.69 13.24 -9.03
C THR A 321 17.93 12.13 -8.02
N LYS A 322 17.74 12.40 -6.72
CA LYS A 322 17.93 11.38 -5.66
C LYS A 322 16.98 10.19 -5.77
N LEU A 323 15.72 10.43 -6.19
CA LEU A 323 14.75 9.38 -6.45
C LEU A 323 15.24 8.49 -7.60
N LEU A 324 15.60 9.07 -8.74
CA LEU A 324 16.08 8.34 -9.92
C LEU A 324 17.38 7.57 -9.63
N GLU A 325 18.35 8.19 -8.96
CA GLU A 325 19.59 7.52 -8.53
C GLU A 325 19.30 6.29 -7.66
N THR A 326 18.36 6.41 -6.71
CA THR A 326 17.98 5.30 -5.82
C THR A 326 17.30 4.17 -6.61
N VAL A 327 16.37 4.50 -7.49
CA VAL A 327 15.66 3.53 -8.34
C VAL A 327 16.63 2.75 -9.23
N ILE A 328 17.58 3.45 -9.86
CA ILE A 328 18.60 2.85 -10.71
C ILE A 328 19.53 1.94 -9.89
N LYS A 329 20.04 2.44 -8.77
CA LYS A 329 20.95 1.72 -7.87
C LYS A 329 20.32 0.43 -7.34
N GLU A 330 19.05 0.49 -6.94
CA GLU A 330 18.32 -0.66 -6.40
C GLU A 330 17.81 -1.62 -7.48
N ASN A 331 17.93 -1.26 -8.76
CA ASN A 331 17.46 -2.02 -9.91
C ASN A 331 15.96 -2.43 -9.76
N VAL A 332 15.13 -1.43 -9.46
CA VAL A 332 13.69 -1.58 -9.24
C VAL A 332 12.95 -1.22 -10.50
N GLN A 333 12.10 -2.14 -11.00
CA GLN A 333 11.20 -1.78 -12.10
C GLN A 333 10.31 -0.64 -11.66
N THR A 334 10.32 0.44 -12.44
CA THR A 334 9.60 1.66 -12.11
C THR A 334 8.73 2.11 -13.27
N PHE A 335 7.49 2.46 -12.96
CA PHE A 335 6.54 3.07 -13.87
C PHE A 335 6.31 4.52 -13.47
N ILE A 336 6.58 5.45 -14.37
CA ILE A 336 6.41 6.89 -14.14
C ILE A 336 5.33 7.42 -15.08
N THR A 337 4.37 8.16 -14.55
CA THR A 337 3.48 8.99 -15.37
C THR A 337 3.91 10.44 -15.31
N THR A 338 3.92 11.11 -16.46
CA THR A 338 4.26 12.54 -16.56
C THR A 338 3.55 13.19 -17.75
N THR A 339 3.48 14.51 -17.75
CA THR A 339 2.99 15.30 -18.89
C THR A 339 4.12 15.75 -19.81
N SER A 340 5.39 15.80 -19.33
CA SER A 340 6.57 16.22 -20.08
C SER A 340 7.78 15.40 -19.68
N LEU A 341 8.75 15.24 -20.59
CA LEU A 341 10.06 14.66 -20.32
C LEU A 341 11.06 15.68 -19.75
N ASP A 342 10.73 16.97 -19.73
CA ASP A 342 11.65 18.03 -19.27
C ASP A 342 12.12 17.82 -17.82
N HIS A 343 11.29 17.16 -17.01
CA HIS A 343 11.61 16.80 -15.63
C HIS A 343 12.49 15.55 -15.51
N LEU A 344 12.81 14.90 -16.63
CA LEU A 344 13.58 13.66 -16.69
C LEU A 344 14.89 13.85 -17.46
N SER A 345 15.53 15.00 -17.31
CA SER A 345 16.71 15.45 -18.09
C SER A 345 17.96 14.57 -17.96
N GLN A 346 17.97 13.58 -17.07
CA GLN A 346 19.06 12.60 -16.87
C GLN A 346 18.50 11.17 -16.88
N LEU A 347 17.87 10.80 -17.98
CA LEU A 347 17.34 9.45 -18.13
C LEU A 347 18.49 8.46 -18.38
N PRO A 348 18.53 7.30 -17.68
CA PRO A 348 19.49 6.24 -17.96
C PRO A 348 19.22 5.59 -19.32
N GLU A 349 20.20 4.88 -19.87
CA GLU A 349 20.01 4.06 -21.07
C GLU A 349 19.02 2.93 -20.83
N GLY A 350 18.29 2.49 -21.87
CA GLY A 350 17.34 1.36 -21.78
C GLY A 350 15.96 1.67 -21.22
N ILE A 351 15.55 2.93 -21.24
CA ILE A 351 14.21 3.37 -20.86
C ILE A 351 13.22 3.03 -21.96
N ARG A 352 12.01 2.60 -21.55
CA ARG A 352 10.86 2.53 -22.47
C ARG A 352 9.93 3.71 -22.28
N ILE A 353 9.62 4.40 -23.36
CA ILE A 353 8.68 5.51 -23.38
C ILE A 353 7.38 5.06 -24.05
N PHE A 354 6.27 5.38 -23.40
CA PHE A 354 4.92 5.06 -23.85
C PHE A 354 4.12 6.35 -24.00
N HIS A 355 3.62 6.62 -25.21
CA HIS A 355 2.70 7.73 -25.46
C HIS A 355 1.26 7.29 -25.22
N VAL A 356 0.58 7.96 -24.30
CA VAL A 356 -0.81 7.64 -23.93
C VAL A 356 -1.74 8.69 -24.50
N THR A 357 -2.69 8.24 -25.36
CA THR A 357 -3.72 9.10 -25.97
C THR A 357 -5.06 8.38 -25.94
N LYS A 358 -6.03 8.94 -25.23
CA LYS A 358 -7.43 8.44 -25.15
C LYS A 358 -7.54 6.92 -24.91
N GLY A 359 -6.77 6.38 -23.97
CA GLY A 359 -6.79 4.94 -23.66
C GLY A 359 -6.04 4.05 -24.67
N THR A 360 -5.30 4.61 -25.60
CA THR A 360 -4.36 3.89 -26.44
C THR A 360 -2.93 4.18 -26.01
N VAL A 361 -2.06 3.17 -26.14
CA VAL A 361 -0.64 3.27 -25.76
C VAL A 361 0.21 2.93 -26.98
N GLN A 362 1.08 3.84 -27.37
CA GLN A 362 2.08 3.63 -28.42
C GLN A 362 3.47 3.62 -27.79
N ILE A 363 4.28 2.65 -28.14
CA ILE A 363 5.67 2.54 -27.67
C ILE A 363 6.50 3.40 -28.62
N ASP A 364 7.29 4.34 -28.06
CA ASP A 364 8.36 4.96 -28.83
C ASP A 364 9.41 3.89 -29.14
N SER A 365 9.82 3.79 -30.39
CA SER A 365 10.95 2.96 -30.77
C SER A 365 12.17 3.41 -29.96
N ASP A 366 12.76 2.48 -29.23
CA ASP A 366 13.86 2.62 -28.27
C ASP A 366 14.75 3.84 -28.56
N ILE A 367 14.80 4.75 -27.59
CA ILE A 367 15.87 5.76 -27.55
C ILE A 367 17.12 4.99 -27.11
N HIS A 368 17.99 4.74 -28.10
CA HIS A 368 19.32 4.13 -27.92
C HIS A 368 20.26 5.05 -27.14
#